data_05a238a7770cab2a089350f61d4857c1
#
_entry.id   05a238a7770cab2a089350f61d4857c1
#
_cell.length_a   1.000
_cell.length_b   1.000
_cell.length_c   1.000
_cell.angle_alpha   90.00
_cell.angle_beta   90.00
_cell.angle_gamma   90.00
#
_symmetry.space_group_name_H-M   'P 1'
#
loop_
_entity.id
_entity.type
_entity.pdbx_description
1 polymer ?
#
loop_
_entity_poly.entity_id
_entity_poly.type
_entity_poly.pdbx_seq_one_letter_code
_entity_poly.pdbx_strand_id
1 'polypeptide(L)'
;MKRLSYILLLIALNISVAYSENGNIEGEPLPQATSTSLTKIAGDEAYDRKQYGRAIEIYEAVIEENGATAPLRYNLGNAYFRSNEIGKAILNYERALRLDPTDEDIKANLEFAQSRTKDEVMEQHDLFFIAWFHAIVNLLSVDVWATIAVVAFIAALVGLLLFLLVQRNGVRRTGLIMIIAGVVITLFANIAAYNMNSMLNDNTQAVVMKEEVTMMSAPGSSTALMKIHEGRKVTITDDSIEDWKEIELEDGTIGWVKKNDIERI
;
A
#
# COMPACT_ATOMS: atom_id res chain seq x y z
N MET A 1 11.16 -10.98 45.52
CA MET A 1 10.02 -11.80 45.07
C MET A 1 8.73 -10.96 44.90
N LYS A 2 8.34 -10.11 45.85
CA LYS A 2 7.07 -9.30 45.74
C LYS A 2 7.03 -8.35 44.53
N ARG A 3 8.15 -7.77 44.10
CA ARG A 3 8.20 -6.84 42.93
C ARG A 3 8.03 -7.55 41.58
N LEU A 4 8.45 -8.81 41.47
CA LEU A 4 8.26 -9.62 40.25
C LEU A 4 6.80 -10.00 40.06
N SER A 5 6.06 -10.24 41.17
CA SER A 5 4.65 -10.57 41.18
C SER A 5 3.78 -9.40 40.65
N TYR A 6 4.15 -8.14 40.94
CA TYR A 6 3.43 -6.96 40.45
C TYR A 6 3.65 -6.72 38.95
N ILE A 7 4.84 -7.01 38.44
CA ILE A 7 5.15 -6.85 37.01
C ILE A 7 4.40 -7.92 36.19
N LEU A 8 4.38 -9.16 36.66
CA LEU A 8 3.61 -10.24 36.05
C LEU A 8 2.09 -9.99 36.11
N LEU A 9 1.59 -9.38 37.17
CA LEU A 9 0.18 -9.00 37.32
C LEU A 9 -0.20 -7.88 36.33
N LEU A 10 0.67 -6.89 36.10
CA LEU A 10 0.46 -5.82 35.14
C LEU A 10 0.49 -6.32 33.69
N ILE A 11 1.35 -7.28 33.36
CA ILE A 11 1.42 -7.92 32.04
C ILE A 11 0.16 -8.78 31.82
N ALA A 12 -0.28 -9.55 32.83
CA ALA A 12 -1.49 -10.35 32.76
C ALA A 12 -2.76 -9.50 32.63
N LEU A 13 -2.81 -8.31 33.25
CA LEU A 13 -3.95 -7.39 33.15
C LEU A 13 -4.09 -6.80 31.75
N ASN A 14 -2.99 -6.50 31.06
CA ASN A 14 -3.03 -6.02 29.67
C ASN A 14 -3.41 -7.12 28.67
N ILE A 15 -3.04 -8.38 28.94
CA ILE A 15 -3.45 -9.51 28.10
C ILE A 15 -4.95 -9.79 28.28
N SER A 16 -5.48 -9.67 29.52
CA SER A 16 -6.91 -9.89 29.75
C SER A 16 -7.81 -8.81 29.14
N VAL A 17 -7.35 -7.57 29.02
CA VAL A 17 -8.09 -6.50 28.32
C VAL A 17 -8.13 -6.76 26.81
N ALA A 18 -7.03 -7.24 26.21
CA ALA A 18 -6.99 -7.60 24.80
C ALA A 18 -7.87 -8.84 24.46
N TYR A 19 -8.07 -9.76 25.41
CA TYR A 19 -8.94 -10.93 25.24
C TYR A 19 -10.41 -10.68 25.56
N SER A 20 -10.74 -9.62 26.33
CA SER A 20 -12.13 -9.31 26.72
C SER A 20 -12.94 -8.65 25.60
N GLU A 21 -12.30 -8.12 24.57
CA GLU A 21 -12.98 -7.50 23.44
C GLU A 21 -13.39 -8.50 22.33
N ASN A 22 -12.88 -9.76 22.40
CA ASN A 22 -13.19 -10.83 21.45
C ASN A 22 -14.09 -11.95 22.02
N GLY A 23 -14.80 -11.71 23.10
CA GLY A 23 -15.55 -12.73 23.85
C GLY A 23 -17.06 -12.76 23.62
N ASN A 24 -17.56 -12.50 22.41
CA ASN A 24 -18.90 -12.91 21.99
C ASN A 24 -18.78 -13.80 20.75
N ILE A 25 -18.40 -15.04 20.96
CA ILE A 25 -18.65 -16.13 20.01
C ILE A 25 -20.08 -16.62 20.25
N GLU A 26 -21.07 -15.80 19.94
CA GLU A 26 -22.32 -16.31 19.43
C GLU A 26 -22.04 -16.81 18.03
N GLY A 27 -22.42 -18.07 17.74
CA GLY A 27 -22.10 -18.78 16.52
C GLY A 27 -22.27 -17.88 15.29
N GLU A 28 -21.15 -17.44 14.73
CA GLU A 28 -21.17 -16.80 13.42
C GLU A 28 -21.87 -17.75 12.47
N PRO A 29 -22.95 -17.31 11.80
CA PRO A 29 -23.36 -18.01 10.59
C PRO A 29 -22.12 -18.08 9.72
N LEU A 30 -21.79 -19.28 9.25
CA LEU A 30 -20.71 -19.53 8.28
C LEU A 30 -20.58 -18.32 7.35
N PRO A 31 -19.37 -17.75 7.15
CA PRO A 31 -19.24 -16.54 6.38
C PRO A 31 -20.02 -16.73 5.11
N GLN A 32 -20.92 -15.83 4.83
CA GLN A 32 -21.61 -15.76 3.55
C GLN A 32 -20.57 -15.40 2.50
N ALA A 33 -19.70 -16.36 2.21
CA ALA A 33 -18.77 -16.35 1.07
C ALA A 33 -19.52 -16.27 -0.27
N THR A 34 -20.81 -15.92 -0.22
CA THR A 34 -21.68 -16.31 -1.31
C THR A 34 -21.96 -15.19 -2.30
N SER A 35 -22.07 -13.93 -1.91
CA SER A 35 -22.41 -12.91 -2.91
C SER A 35 -21.17 -12.32 -3.59
N THR A 36 -20.14 -11.91 -2.85
CA THR A 36 -18.92 -11.30 -3.43
C THR A 36 -18.08 -12.29 -4.23
N SER A 37 -17.93 -13.52 -3.73
CA SER A 37 -17.22 -14.57 -4.45
C SER A 37 -17.96 -15.03 -5.70
N LEU A 38 -19.29 -15.16 -5.64
CA LEU A 38 -20.12 -15.51 -6.79
C LEU A 38 -20.10 -14.41 -7.84
N THR A 39 -20.13 -13.16 -7.46
CA THR A 39 -20.11 -12.03 -8.39
C THR A 39 -18.72 -11.84 -9.00
N LYS A 40 -17.63 -12.00 -8.21
CA LYS A 40 -16.27 -12.04 -8.74
C LYS A 40 -16.11 -13.19 -9.74
N ILE A 41 -16.61 -14.38 -9.42
CA ILE A 41 -16.61 -15.54 -10.32
C ILE A 41 -17.34 -15.22 -11.64
N ALA A 42 -18.45 -14.51 -11.59
CA ALA A 42 -19.17 -14.11 -12.80
C ALA A 42 -18.34 -13.14 -13.67
N GLY A 43 -17.56 -12.23 -13.03
CA GLY A 43 -16.60 -11.38 -13.71
C GLY A 43 -15.46 -12.17 -14.36
N ASP A 44 -14.89 -13.12 -13.62
CA ASP A 44 -13.84 -14.04 -14.11
C ASP A 44 -14.35 -14.86 -15.30
N GLU A 45 -15.56 -15.41 -15.23
CA GLU A 45 -16.19 -16.12 -16.35
C GLU A 45 -16.42 -15.23 -17.59
N ALA A 46 -16.84 -13.99 -17.39
CA ALA A 46 -17.00 -13.04 -18.50
C ALA A 46 -15.65 -12.71 -19.15
N TYR A 47 -14.60 -12.53 -18.32
CA TYR A 47 -13.23 -12.31 -18.79
C TYR A 47 -12.72 -13.50 -19.61
N ASP A 48 -12.89 -14.74 -19.14
CA ASP A 48 -12.47 -15.97 -19.82
C ASP A 48 -13.17 -16.15 -21.16
N ARG A 49 -14.44 -15.71 -21.23
CA ARG A 49 -15.21 -15.67 -22.49
C ARG A 49 -14.84 -14.48 -23.39
N LYS A 50 -13.82 -13.70 -23.03
CA LYS A 50 -13.36 -12.48 -23.72
C LYS A 50 -14.42 -11.37 -23.81
N GLN A 51 -15.41 -11.41 -22.93
CA GLN A 51 -16.44 -10.39 -22.79
C GLN A 51 -15.94 -9.30 -21.84
N TYR A 52 -14.84 -8.62 -22.22
CA TYR A 52 -14.09 -7.73 -21.32
C TYR A 52 -14.95 -6.56 -20.81
N GLY A 53 -15.79 -5.94 -21.66
CA GLY A 53 -16.70 -4.89 -21.20
C GLY A 53 -17.67 -5.36 -20.12
N ARG A 54 -18.22 -6.58 -20.25
CA ARG A 54 -19.08 -7.16 -19.22
C ARG A 54 -18.29 -7.51 -17.93
N ALA A 55 -17.07 -7.98 -18.07
CA ALA A 55 -16.20 -8.24 -16.91
C ALA A 55 -15.92 -6.95 -16.15
N ILE A 56 -15.65 -5.84 -16.84
CA ILE A 56 -15.47 -4.51 -16.26
C ILE A 56 -16.69 -4.11 -15.45
N GLU A 57 -17.89 -4.14 -16.05
CA GLU A 57 -19.15 -3.77 -15.38
C GLU A 57 -19.37 -4.58 -14.09
N ILE A 58 -19.09 -5.90 -14.15
CA ILE A 58 -19.25 -6.77 -12.99
C ILE A 58 -18.22 -6.43 -11.90
N TYR A 59 -16.93 -6.29 -12.25
CA TYR A 59 -15.90 -5.99 -11.26
C TYR A 59 -16.11 -4.62 -10.63
N GLU A 60 -16.54 -3.60 -11.39
CA GLU A 60 -16.86 -2.28 -10.87
C GLU A 60 -18.04 -2.34 -9.88
N ALA A 61 -19.10 -3.06 -10.24
CA ALA A 61 -20.26 -3.25 -9.36
C ALA A 61 -19.87 -3.97 -8.05
N VAL A 62 -19.00 -4.99 -8.12
CA VAL A 62 -18.50 -5.68 -6.93
C VAL A 62 -17.68 -4.75 -6.05
N ILE A 63 -16.85 -3.89 -6.65
CA ILE A 63 -16.04 -2.92 -5.91
C ILE A 63 -16.95 -1.89 -5.21
N GLU A 64 -17.97 -1.42 -5.88
CA GLU A 64 -18.93 -0.45 -5.34
C GLU A 64 -19.74 -1.03 -4.17
N GLU A 65 -20.19 -2.28 -4.30
CA GLU A 65 -21.03 -2.94 -3.29
C GLU A 65 -20.25 -3.44 -2.08
N ASN A 66 -19.06 -4.01 -2.29
CA ASN A 66 -18.34 -4.76 -1.27
C ASN A 66 -16.96 -4.19 -0.93
N GLY A 67 -16.55 -3.12 -1.59
CA GLY A 67 -15.21 -2.55 -1.45
C GLY A 67 -14.16 -3.20 -2.36
N ALA A 68 -13.01 -2.56 -2.45
CA ALA A 68 -11.91 -2.99 -3.31
C ALA A 68 -11.00 -3.98 -2.60
N THR A 69 -10.57 -5.02 -3.30
CA THR A 69 -9.46 -5.91 -2.89
C THR A 69 -8.39 -5.92 -3.98
N ALA A 70 -7.14 -6.24 -3.63
CA ALA A 70 -6.05 -6.29 -4.60
C ALA A 70 -6.35 -7.22 -5.78
N PRO A 71 -6.81 -8.48 -5.59
CA PRO A 71 -7.17 -9.36 -6.70
C PRO A 71 -8.30 -8.83 -7.57
N LEU A 72 -9.25 -8.09 -6.98
CA LEU A 72 -10.39 -7.55 -7.73
C LEU A 72 -9.96 -6.35 -8.59
N ARG A 73 -9.14 -5.44 -8.04
CA ARG A 73 -8.52 -4.34 -8.80
C ARG A 73 -7.60 -4.85 -9.90
N TYR A 74 -6.81 -5.90 -9.61
CA TYR A 74 -5.95 -6.53 -10.59
C TYR A 74 -6.73 -7.10 -11.78
N ASN A 75 -7.82 -7.86 -11.51
CA ASN A 75 -8.65 -8.44 -12.56
C ASN A 75 -9.37 -7.36 -13.38
N LEU A 76 -9.82 -6.27 -12.72
CA LEU A 76 -10.38 -5.10 -13.40
C LEU A 76 -9.33 -4.43 -14.30
N GLY A 77 -8.10 -4.26 -13.82
CA GLY A 77 -6.97 -3.77 -14.60
C GLY A 77 -6.70 -4.64 -15.83
N ASN A 78 -6.70 -5.96 -15.68
CA ASN A 78 -6.57 -6.91 -16.78
C ASN A 78 -7.70 -6.75 -17.81
N ALA A 79 -8.95 -6.57 -17.37
CA ALA A 79 -10.10 -6.40 -18.26
C ALA A 79 -10.00 -5.10 -19.05
N TYR A 80 -9.61 -3.98 -18.40
CA TYR A 80 -9.35 -2.71 -19.08
C TYR A 80 -8.19 -2.80 -20.06
N PHE A 81 -7.10 -3.46 -19.68
CA PHE A 81 -5.97 -3.68 -20.59
C PHE A 81 -6.38 -4.43 -21.86
N ARG A 82 -7.18 -5.51 -21.70
CA ARG A 82 -7.72 -6.29 -22.83
C ARG A 82 -8.72 -5.51 -23.67
N SER A 83 -9.37 -4.50 -23.12
CA SER A 83 -10.25 -3.55 -23.82
C SER A 83 -9.50 -2.39 -24.46
N ASN A 84 -8.16 -2.36 -24.36
CA ASN A 84 -7.29 -1.29 -24.85
C ASN A 84 -7.50 0.07 -24.14
N GLU A 85 -8.01 0.06 -22.89
CA GLU A 85 -8.17 1.23 -22.03
C GLU A 85 -6.96 1.32 -21.08
N ILE A 86 -5.81 1.71 -21.64
CA ILE A 86 -4.49 1.57 -20.97
C ILE A 86 -4.40 2.42 -19.69
N GLY A 87 -4.88 3.66 -19.70
CA GLY A 87 -4.85 4.52 -18.51
C GLY A 87 -5.67 3.95 -17.34
N LYS A 88 -6.86 3.40 -17.65
CA LYS A 88 -7.69 2.75 -16.62
C LYS A 88 -7.06 1.44 -16.12
N ALA A 89 -6.37 0.71 -16.99
CA ALA A 89 -5.64 -0.49 -16.59
C ALA A 89 -4.53 -0.13 -15.60
N ILE A 90 -3.70 0.86 -15.93
CA ILE A 90 -2.62 1.36 -15.07
C ILE A 90 -3.19 1.83 -13.73
N LEU A 91 -4.24 2.64 -13.73
CA LEU A 91 -4.90 3.11 -12.52
C LEU A 91 -5.33 1.95 -11.60
N ASN A 92 -5.93 0.91 -12.17
CA ASN A 92 -6.40 -0.23 -11.38
C ASN A 92 -5.25 -1.14 -10.91
N TYR A 93 -4.17 -1.28 -11.68
CA TYR A 93 -2.95 -1.96 -11.22
C TYR A 93 -2.25 -1.18 -10.10
N GLU A 94 -2.14 0.14 -10.20
CA GLU A 94 -1.61 0.99 -9.13
C GLU A 94 -2.44 0.87 -7.85
N ARG A 95 -3.77 0.90 -7.95
CA ARG A 95 -4.70 0.66 -6.84
C ARG A 95 -4.58 -0.75 -6.26
N ALA A 96 -4.36 -1.75 -7.10
CA ALA A 96 -4.12 -3.13 -6.66
C ALA A 96 -2.79 -3.24 -5.91
N LEU A 97 -1.71 -2.66 -6.46
CA LEU A 97 -0.38 -2.64 -5.85
C LEU A 97 -0.38 -1.89 -4.51
N ARG A 98 -1.20 -0.84 -4.38
CA ARG A 98 -1.39 -0.14 -3.11
C ARG A 98 -2.02 -1.04 -2.04
N LEU A 99 -2.96 -1.93 -2.42
CA LEU A 99 -3.59 -2.88 -1.51
C LEU A 99 -2.70 -4.09 -1.19
N ASP A 100 -1.87 -4.52 -2.14
CA ASP A 100 -0.86 -5.58 -1.98
C ASP A 100 0.45 -5.19 -2.67
N PRO A 101 1.35 -4.49 -1.97
CA PRO A 101 2.62 -4.03 -2.53
C PRO A 101 3.62 -5.16 -2.82
N THR A 102 3.34 -6.38 -2.37
CA THR A 102 4.25 -7.52 -2.49
C THR A 102 3.95 -8.41 -3.69
N ASP A 103 2.81 -8.22 -4.34
CA ASP A 103 2.37 -9.05 -5.47
C ASP A 103 3.18 -8.75 -6.74
N GLU A 104 3.98 -9.71 -7.17
CA GLU A 104 4.85 -9.60 -8.34
C GLU A 104 4.07 -9.67 -9.67
N ASP A 105 2.92 -10.32 -9.70
CA ASP A 105 2.08 -10.39 -10.91
C ASP A 105 1.45 -9.03 -11.21
N ILE A 106 1.02 -8.31 -10.16
CA ILE A 106 0.51 -6.93 -10.29
C ILE A 106 1.62 -6.02 -10.84
N LYS A 107 2.83 -6.09 -10.26
CA LYS A 107 3.97 -5.29 -10.71
C LYS A 107 4.30 -5.56 -12.18
N ALA A 108 4.43 -6.81 -12.57
CA ALA A 108 4.77 -7.19 -13.93
C ALA A 108 3.72 -6.70 -14.95
N ASN A 109 2.41 -6.78 -14.60
CA ASN A 109 1.36 -6.31 -15.47
C ASN A 109 1.29 -4.77 -15.53
N LEU A 110 1.58 -4.08 -14.42
CA LEU A 110 1.72 -2.63 -14.39
C LEU A 110 2.85 -2.16 -15.32
N GLU A 111 4.06 -2.72 -15.18
CA GLU A 111 5.20 -2.42 -16.03
C GLU A 111 4.87 -2.68 -17.51
N PHE A 112 4.21 -3.82 -17.79
CA PHE A 112 3.79 -4.14 -19.14
C PHE A 112 2.76 -3.14 -19.70
N ALA A 113 1.81 -2.68 -18.88
CA ALA A 113 0.85 -1.66 -19.29
C ALA A 113 1.54 -0.30 -19.51
N GLN A 114 2.45 0.10 -18.64
CA GLN A 114 3.24 1.32 -18.77
C GLN A 114 4.10 1.32 -20.05
N SER A 115 4.66 0.16 -20.43
CA SER A 115 5.42 0.04 -21.70
C SER A 115 4.56 0.27 -22.95
N ARG A 116 3.23 0.34 -22.83
CA ARG A 116 2.30 0.66 -23.92
C ARG A 116 1.90 2.12 -23.99
N THR A 117 2.28 2.93 -23.00
CA THR A 117 2.04 4.38 -23.01
C THR A 117 2.97 5.09 -23.98
N LYS A 118 2.58 6.30 -24.39
CA LYS A 118 3.38 7.13 -25.30
C LYS A 118 4.53 7.84 -24.60
N ASP A 119 4.37 8.12 -23.31
CA ASP A 119 5.37 8.83 -22.53
C ASP A 119 6.42 7.83 -22.04
N GLU A 120 7.69 8.12 -22.29
CA GLU A 120 8.77 7.42 -21.64
C GLU A 120 8.79 7.84 -20.17
N VAL A 121 8.55 6.87 -19.29
CA VAL A 121 8.71 7.07 -17.85
C VAL A 121 10.21 7.14 -17.56
N MET A 122 10.71 8.31 -17.18
CA MET A 122 12.07 8.40 -16.66
C MET A 122 12.07 7.73 -15.28
N GLU A 123 12.63 6.53 -15.20
CA GLU A 123 12.92 5.91 -13.91
C GLU A 123 13.83 6.86 -13.12
N GLN A 124 13.30 7.47 -12.06
CA GLN A 124 14.16 8.12 -11.10
C GLN A 124 15.02 7.03 -10.46
N HIS A 125 16.29 7.04 -10.77
CA HIS A 125 17.25 6.17 -10.09
C HIS A 125 17.40 6.67 -8.65
N ASP A 126 16.63 6.09 -7.76
CA ASP A 126 16.85 6.24 -6.33
C ASP A 126 18.33 5.95 -6.00
N LEU A 127 18.87 6.71 -5.06
CA LEU A 127 20.18 6.39 -4.51
C LEU A 127 20.13 4.93 -4.03
N PHE A 128 21.14 4.13 -4.37
CA PHE A 128 21.14 2.68 -4.16
C PHE A 128 20.72 2.23 -2.76
N PHE A 129 21.02 3.03 -1.72
CA PHE A 129 20.64 2.73 -0.34
C PHE A 129 19.14 2.99 -0.07
N ILE A 130 18.51 3.94 -0.79
CA ILE A 130 17.07 4.20 -0.72
C ILE A 130 16.33 3.05 -1.41
N ALA A 131 16.76 2.67 -2.62
CA ALA A 131 16.20 1.53 -3.34
C ALA A 131 16.32 0.24 -2.51
N TRP A 132 17.46 0.01 -1.87
CA TRP A 132 17.67 -1.14 -1.00
C TRP A 132 16.76 -1.10 0.25
N PHE A 133 16.59 0.08 0.87
CA PHE A 133 15.68 0.26 2.00
C PHE A 133 14.23 -0.05 1.58
N HIS A 134 13.76 0.51 0.46
CA HIS A 134 12.42 0.23 -0.08
C HIS A 134 12.25 -1.26 -0.43
N ALA A 135 13.25 -1.89 -1.03
CA ALA A 135 13.23 -3.32 -1.31
C ALA A 135 13.04 -4.18 -0.04
N ILE A 136 13.72 -3.82 1.06
CA ILE A 136 13.56 -4.53 2.34
C ILE A 136 12.18 -4.24 2.95
N VAL A 137 11.75 -2.97 2.98
CA VAL A 137 10.46 -2.58 3.56
C VAL A 137 9.31 -3.26 2.83
N ASN A 138 9.39 -3.35 1.50
CA ASN A 138 8.35 -3.96 0.66
C ASN A 138 8.36 -5.50 0.66
N LEU A 139 9.30 -6.15 1.35
CA LEU A 139 9.28 -7.62 1.50
C LEU A 139 8.17 -8.12 2.41
N LEU A 140 7.67 -7.28 3.31
CA LEU A 140 6.73 -7.69 4.36
C LEU A 140 5.60 -6.67 4.46
N SER A 141 4.40 -7.13 4.79
CA SER A 141 3.24 -6.25 5.03
C SER A 141 3.40 -5.42 6.31
N VAL A 142 2.60 -4.35 6.43
CA VAL A 142 2.55 -3.48 7.62
C VAL A 142 2.34 -4.29 8.90
N ASP A 143 1.42 -5.25 8.86
CA ASP A 143 1.08 -6.10 10.03
C ASP A 143 2.24 -6.98 10.47
N VAL A 144 3.02 -7.50 9.51
CA VAL A 144 4.21 -8.30 9.81
C VAL A 144 5.29 -7.42 10.43
N TRP A 145 5.52 -6.22 9.92
CA TRP A 145 6.45 -5.26 10.53
C TRP A 145 6.04 -4.87 11.94
N ALA A 146 4.75 -4.59 12.16
CA ALA A 146 4.21 -4.30 13.49
C ALA A 146 4.42 -5.47 14.46
N THR A 147 4.17 -6.70 14.00
CA THR A 147 4.41 -7.92 14.79
C THR A 147 5.90 -8.07 15.16
N ILE A 148 6.81 -7.87 14.21
CA ILE A 148 8.26 -7.91 14.45
C ILE A 148 8.65 -6.86 15.50
N ALA A 149 8.10 -5.63 15.42
CA ALA A 149 8.38 -4.58 16.38
C ALA A 149 7.97 -4.97 17.80
N VAL A 150 6.77 -5.54 17.97
CA VAL A 150 6.26 -6.01 19.28
C VAL A 150 7.12 -7.15 19.84
N VAL A 151 7.42 -8.15 19.03
CA VAL A 151 8.26 -9.30 19.46
C VAL A 151 9.67 -8.85 19.85
N ALA A 152 10.28 -7.97 19.06
CA ALA A 152 11.62 -7.43 19.35
C ALA A 152 11.62 -6.59 20.64
N PHE A 153 10.56 -5.80 20.86
CA PHE A 153 10.40 -5.02 22.08
C PHE A 153 10.26 -5.92 23.32
N ILE A 154 9.47 -6.98 23.24
CA ILE A 154 9.34 -7.97 24.32
C ILE A 154 10.69 -8.64 24.59
N ALA A 155 11.44 -9.01 23.55
CA ALA A 155 12.77 -9.58 23.68
C ALA A 155 13.74 -8.61 24.36
N ALA A 156 13.68 -7.31 24.06
CA ALA A 156 14.46 -6.28 24.74
C ALA A 156 14.11 -6.18 26.23
N LEU A 157 12.83 -6.24 26.59
CA LEU A 157 12.38 -6.24 28.00
C LEU A 157 12.86 -7.48 28.75
N VAL A 158 12.81 -8.67 28.13
CA VAL A 158 13.37 -9.90 28.70
C VAL A 158 14.89 -9.74 28.89
N GLY A 159 15.60 -9.21 27.90
CA GLY A 159 17.02 -8.88 28.00
C GLY A 159 17.33 -7.95 29.17
N LEU A 160 16.50 -6.92 29.37
CA LEU A 160 16.62 -5.99 30.49
C LEU A 160 16.45 -6.70 31.86
N LEU A 161 15.45 -7.57 31.97
CA LEU A 161 15.25 -8.37 33.20
C LEU A 161 16.45 -9.28 33.48
N LEU A 162 16.99 -9.98 32.47
CA LEU A 162 18.18 -10.80 32.59
C LEU A 162 19.39 -9.96 33.00
N PHE A 163 19.59 -8.79 32.42
CA PHE A 163 20.67 -7.87 32.74
C PHE A 163 20.62 -7.36 34.20
N LEU A 164 19.42 -7.06 34.71
CA LEU A 164 19.22 -6.48 36.04
C LEU A 164 19.15 -7.53 37.14
N LEU A 165 18.55 -8.71 36.89
CA LEU A 165 18.25 -9.67 37.92
C LEU A 165 19.29 -10.78 38.04
N VAL A 166 20.03 -11.09 36.97
CA VAL A 166 21.00 -12.19 36.97
C VAL A 166 22.42 -11.66 37.17
N GLN A 167 23.09 -12.17 38.21
CA GLN A 167 24.45 -11.74 38.54
C GLN A 167 25.55 -12.50 37.76
N ARG A 168 25.19 -13.55 37.00
CA ARG A 168 26.15 -14.35 36.22
C ARG A 168 26.59 -13.55 34.97
N ASN A 169 27.90 -13.27 34.88
CA ASN A 169 28.44 -12.39 33.81
C ASN A 169 28.07 -12.82 32.38
N GLY A 170 28.03 -14.13 32.09
CA GLY A 170 27.62 -14.61 30.75
C GLY A 170 26.18 -14.23 30.41
N VAL A 171 25.23 -14.50 31.32
CA VAL A 171 23.80 -14.18 31.11
C VAL A 171 23.57 -12.68 31.04
N ARG A 172 24.30 -11.90 31.85
CA ARG A 172 24.22 -10.44 31.81
C ARG A 172 24.68 -9.87 30.46
N ARG A 173 25.76 -10.43 29.86
CA ARG A 173 26.19 -10.05 28.50
C ARG A 173 25.13 -10.40 27.45
N THR A 174 24.55 -11.58 27.52
CA THR A 174 23.42 -11.96 26.63
C THR A 174 22.23 -11.00 26.77
N GLY A 175 21.87 -10.66 28.03
CA GLY A 175 20.81 -9.66 28.28
C GLY A 175 21.09 -8.30 27.62
N LEU A 176 22.34 -7.81 27.71
CA LEU A 176 22.74 -6.55 27.07
C LEU A 176 22.63 -6.63 25.53
N ILE A 177 23.07 -7.74 24.93
CA ILE A 177 22.95 -7.95 23.48
C ILE A 177 21.48 -7.97 23.07
N MET A 178 20.61 -8.66 23.83
CA MET A 178 19.18 -8.69 23.57
C MET A 178 18.52 -7.30 23.65
N ILE A 179 18.94 -6.46 24.62
CA ILE A 179 18.44 -5.07 24.71
C ILE A 179 18.82 -4.31 23.45
N ILE A 180 20.11 -4.29 23.10
CA ILE A 180 20.60 -3.50 21.95
C ILE A 180 19.94 -3.98 20.66
N ALA A 181 19.98 -5.28 20.39
CA ALA A 181 19.39 -5.86 19.18
C ALA A 181 17.87 -5.63 19.14
N GLY A 182 17.17 -5.86 20.24
CA GLY A 182 15.73 -5.67 20.33
C GLY A 182 15.32 -4.21 20.12
N VAL A 183 16.04 -3.25 20.68
CA VAL A 183 15.77 -1.81 20.45
C VAL A 183 16.01 -1.44 18.99
N VAL A 184 17.13 -1.85 18.39
CA VAL A 184 17.45 -1.55 16.98
C VAL A 184 16.39 -2.15 16.05
N ILE A 185 16.01 -3.41 16.24
CA ILE A 185 14.98 -4.07 15.42
C ILE A 185 13.64 -3.39 15.61
N THR A 186 13.26 -3.03 16.84
CA THR A 186 12.00 -2.32 17.12
C THR A 186 11.94 -0.99 16.39
N LEU A 187 13.01 -0.18 16.46
CA LEU A 187 13.06 1.11 15.77
C LEU A 187 12.98 0.94 14.26
N PHE A 188 13.75 0.02 13.68
CA PHE A 188 13.73 -0.26 12.25
C PHE A 188 12.34 -0.73 11.79
N ALA A 189 11.73 -1.68 12.49
CA ALA A 189 10.42 -2.22 12.15
C ALA A 189 9.31 -1.15 12.25
N ASN A 190 9.39 -0.23 13.23
CA ASN A 190 8.45 0.89 13.30
C ASN A 190 8.62 1.89 12.14
N ILE A 191 9.87 2.19 11.76
CA ILE A 191 10.16 3.06 10.60
C ILE A 191 9.62 2.39 9.32
N ALA A 192 9.85 1.08 9.14
CA ALA A 192 9.35 0.32 8.01
C ALA A 192 7.82 0.32 7.95
N ALA A 193 7.16 0.03 9.07
CA ALA A 193 5.70 0.05 9.17
C ALA A 193 5.12 1.44 8.89
N TYR A 194 5.74 2.50 9.42
CA TYR A 194 5.32 3.88 9.19
C TYR A 194 5.46 4.27 7.72
N ASN A 195 6.58 3.95 7.09
CA ASN A 195 6.85 4.25 5.68
C ASN A 195 5.83 3.54 4.77
N MET A 196 5.60 2.24 5.00
CA MET A 196 4.60 1.46 4.28
C MET A 196 3.19 2.02 4.48
N ASN A 197 2.79 2.35 5.72
CA ASN A 197 1.47 2.93 5.99
C ASN A 197 1.30 4.32 5.36
N SER A 198 2.35 5.15 5.33
CA SER A 198 2.33 6.43 4.62
C SER A 198 2.11 6.24 3.13
N MET A 199 2.77 5.25 2.53
CA MET A 199 2.63 4.90 1.11
C MET A 199 1.20 4.43 0.76
N LEU A 200 0.59 3.63 1.67
CA LEU A 200 -0.79 3.15 1.52
C LEU A 200 -1.84 4.27 1.63
N ASN A 201 -1.57 5.31 2.41
CA ASN A 201 -2.47 6.43 2.65
C ASN A 201 -2.14 7.68 1.83
N ASP A 202 -1.17 7.58 0.93
CA ASP A 202 -0.80 8.70 0.06
C ASP A 202 -1.89 8.93 -0.99
N ASN A 203 -2.64 10.00 -0.83
CA ASN A 203 -3.70 10.42 -1.75
C ASN A 203 -3.22 11.46 -2.77
N THR A 204 -1.91 11.71 -2.84
CA THR A 204 -1.35 12.72 -3.75
C THR A 204 -1.09 12.16 -5.15
N GLN A 205 -1.00 10.86 -5.30
CA GLN A 205 -0.72 10.22 -6.59
C GLN A 205 -1.98 10.11 -7.47
N ALA A 206 -1.81 10.35 -8.76
CA ALA A 206 -2.87 10.25 -9.77
C ALA A 206 -2.32 9.71 -11.09
N VAL A 207 -3.23 9.26 -11.96
CA VAL A 207 -2.93 8.79 -13.31
C VAL A 207 -3.66 9.69 -14.31
N VAL A 208 -2.99 10.05 -15.40
CA VAL A 208 -3.59 10.78 -16.52
C VAL A 208 -4.56 9.85 -17.26
N MET A 209 -5.82 10.30 -17.41
CA MET A 209 -6.91 9.48 -17.95
C MET A 209 -7.26 9.78 -19.39
N LYS A 210 -6.83 10.92 -19.93
CA LYS A 210 -7.07 11.31 -21.32
C LYS A 210 -5.89 10.98 -22.20
N GLU A 211 -6.19 10.67 -23.47
CA GLU A 211 -5.18 10.31 -24.48
C GLU A 211 -4.05 11.35 -24.59
N GLU A 212 -4.40 12.64 -24.49
CA GLU A 212 -3.44 13.76 -24.49
C GLU A 212 -3.98 14.88 -23.58
N VAL A 213 -3.15 15.34 -22.67
CA VAL A 213 -3.42 16.46 -21.76
C VAL A 213 -2.31 17.49 -21.91
N THR A 214 -2.69 18.75 -22.09
CA THR A 214 -1.74 19.85 -22.11
C THR A 214 -1.56 20.40 -20.70
N MET A 215 -0.35 20.29 -20.18
CA MET A 215 0.04 20.88 -18.90
C MET A 215 0.30 22.37 -19.08
N MET A 216 -0.33 23.21 -18.25
CA MET A 216 -0.28 24.66 -18.31
C MET A 216 0.64 25.24 -17.23
N SER A 217 1.17 26.43 -17.44
CA SER A 217 2.02 27.14 -16.46
C SER A 217 1.25 27.69 -15.26
N ALA A 218 -0.05 27.92 -15.40
CA ALA A 218 -0.95 28.38 -14.35
C ALA A 218 -2.40 28.05 -14.72
N PRO A 219 -3.32 28.00 -13.73
CA PRO A 219 -4.74 27.78 -13.97
C PRO A 219 -5.33 28.79 -14.95
N GLY A 220 -5.97 28.29 -16.02
CA GLY A 220 -6.55 29.15 -17.04
C GLY A 220 -5.56 29.91 -17.93
N SER A 221 -4.27 29.67 -17.80
CA SER A 221 -3.24 30.26 -18.68
C SER A 221 -3.36 29.72 -20.10
N SER A 222 -2.94 30.52 -21.08
CA SER A 222 -2.74 30.09 -22.46
C SER A 222 -1.33 29.53 -22.73
N THR A 223 -0.43 29.60 -21.74
CA THR A 223 0.95 29.13 -21.86
C THR A 223 1.02 27.64 -21.55
N ALA A 224 1.16 26.84 -22.59
CA ALA A 224 1.42 25.42 -22.48
C ALA A 224 2.90 25.15 -22.09
N LEU A 225 3.13 24.27 -21.15
CA LEU A 225 4.46 23.79 -20.78
C LEU A 225 4.86 22.58 -21.64
N MET A 226 4.04 21.55 -21.59
CA MET A 226 4.25 20.31 -22.34
C MET A 226 2.95 19.52 -22.48
N LYS A 227 2.99 18.47 -23.28
CA LYS A 227 1.92 17.49 -23.39
C LYS A 227 2.29 16.23 -22.64
N ILE A 228 1.34 15.68 -21.92
CA ILE A 228 1.42 14.39 -21.23
C ILE A 228 0.29 13.49 -21.73
N HIS A 229 0.50 12.19 -21.65
CA HIS A 229 -0.41 11.23 -22.25
C HIS A 229 -1.03 10.29 -21.21
N GLU A 230 -2.07 9.60 -21.65
CA GLU A 230 -2.79 8.58 -20.88
C GLU A 230 -1.83 7.58 -20.21
N GLY A 231 -2.13 7.25 -18.96
CA GLY A 231 -1.38 6.27 -18.18
C GLY A 231 -0.16 6.84 -17.46
N ARG A 232 0.19 8.12 -17.68
CA ARG A 232 1.29 8.75 -16.96
C ARG A 232 0.91 8.95 -15.50
N LYS A 233 1.77 8.51 -14.58
CA LYS A 233 1.64 8.75 -13.15
C LYS A 233 2.15 10.14 -12.81
N VAL A 234 1.44 10.86 -11.95
CA VAL A 234 1.75 12.23 -11.53
C VAL A 234 1.50 12.39 -10.05
N THR A 235 2.19 13.35 -9.42
CA THR A 235 1.94 13.71 -8.01
C THR A 235 1.18 15.03 -7.95
N ILE A 236 0.05 15.07 -7.27
CA ILE A 236 -0.72 16.29 -7.03
C ILE A 236 -0.05 17.05 -5.88
N THR A 237 0.42 18.27 -6.16
CA THR A 237 1.09 19.14 -5.19
C THR A 237 0.16 20.20 -4.62
N ASP A 238 -0.83 20.66 -5.41
CA ASP A 238 -1.88 21.57 -4.95
C ASP A 238 -3.23 21.18 -5.55
N ASP A 239 -4.25 21.09 -4.72
CA ASP A 239 -5.63 20.81 -5.09
C ASP A 239 -6.63 21.86 -4.58
N SER A 240 -6.14 23.01 -4.15
CA SER A 240 -6.92 24.13 -3.60
C SER A 240 -7.87 24.77 -4.62
N ILE A 241 -7.59 24.63 -5.92
CA ILE A 241 -8.41 25.17 -7.01
C ILE A 241 -9.37 24.09 -7.51
N GLU A 242 -10.68 24.38 -7.51
CA GLU A 242 -11.72 23.39 -7.76
C GLU A 242 -11.57 22.66 -9.10
N ASP A 243 -11.31 23.39 -10.20
CA ASP A 243 -11.24 22.86 -11.57
C ASP A 243 -9.83 22.47 -12.02
N TRP A 244 -8.80 22.84 -11.27
CA TRP A 244 -7.41 22.67 -11.64
C TRP A 244 -6.63 21.97 -10.52
N LYS A 245 -5.65 21.18 -10.94
CA LYS A 245 -4.70 20.54 -10.02
C LYS A 245 -3.29 20.88 -10.46
N GLU A 246 -2.47 21.31 -9.51
CA GLU A 246 -1.04 21.37 -9.73
C GLU A 246 -0.47 19.96 -9.62
N ILE A 247 0.30 19.59 -10.60
CA ILE A 247 0.95 18.29 -10.65
C ILE A 247 2.45 18.45 -10.82
N GLU A 248 3.18 17.52 -10.22
CA GLU A 248 4.60 17.33 -10.41
C GLU A 248 4.83 16.01 -11.14
N LEU A 249 5.66 16.07 -12.17
CA LEU A 249 6.11 14.91 -12.93
C LEU A 249 7.36 14.30 -12.27
N GLU A 250 7.75 13.12 -12.71
CA GLU A 250 8.92 12.39 -12.18
C GLU A 250 10.24 13.15 -12.38
N ASP A 251 10.34 14.01 -13.41
CA ASP A 251 11.51 14.84 -13.67
C ASP A 251 11.55 16.16 -12.85
N GLY A 252 10.57 16.35 -11.94
CA GLY A 252 10.42 17.56 -11.14
C GLY A 252 9.73 18.72 -11.86
N THR A 253 9.21 18.51 -13.09
CA THR A 253 8.46 19.52 -13.81
C THR A 253 7.10 19.75 -13.16
N ILE A 254 6.79 20.98 -12.75
CA ILE A 254 5.54 21.37 -12.10
C ILE A 254 4.67 22.13 -13.10
N GLY A 255 3.36 21.83 -13.07
CA GLY A 255 2.39 22.56 -13.90
C GLY A 255 0.95 22.17 -13.57
N TRP A 256 0.01 22.75 -14.29
CA TRP A 256 -1.42 22.66 -14.00
C TRP A 256 -2.18 21.89 -15.06
N VAL A 257 -3.04 20.98 -14.61
CA VAL A 257 -3.97 20.22 -15.46
C VAL A 257 -5.39 20.35 -14.94
N LYS A 258 -6.38 20.05 -15.76
CA LYS A 258 -7.76 20.04 -15.28
C LYS A 258 -8.01 18.83 -14.40
N LYS A 259 -8.82 19.01 -13.37
CA LYS A 259 -9.22 17.95 -12.42
C LYS A 259 -9.74 16.69 -13.13
N ASN A 260 -10.54 16.86 -14.20
CA ASN A 260 -11.15 15.75 -14.92
C ASN A 260 -10.20 15.04 -15.91
N ASP A 261 -8.96 15.49 -16.03
CA ASP A 261 -7.95 14.88 -16.90
C ASP A 261 -7.12 13.83 -16.17
N ILE A 262 -7.19 13.80 -14.83
CA ILE A 262 -6.46 12.87 -13.96
C ILE A 262 -7.42 12.21 -12.98
N GLU A 263 -7.06 11.01 -12.53
CA GLU A 263 -7.79 10.27 -11.49
C GLU A 263 -6.84 9.77 -10.40
N ARG A 264 -7.20 9.98 -9.12
CA ARG A 264 -6.40 9.57 -7.97
C ARG A 264 -6.33 8.05 -7.86
N ILE A 265 -5.15 7.60 -7.44
CA ILE A 265 -4.86 6.19 -7.16
C ILE A 265 -5.53 5.74 -5.87
#